data_ccde5e489427c1823e329daceb482b99
#
_entry.id   ccde5e489427c1823e329daceb482b99
#
_cell.length_a   1.000
_cell.length_b   1.000
_cell.length_c   1.000
_cell.angle_alpha   90.00
_cell.angle_beta   90.00
_cell.angle_gamma   90.00
#
_symmetry.space_group_name_H-M   'P 1'
#
loop_
_entity.id
_entity.type
_entity.pdbx_description
1 polymer ?
#
loop_
_entity_poly.entity_id
_entity_poly.type
_entity_poly.pdbx_seq_one_letter_code
_entity_poly.pdbx_strand_id
1 'polypeptide(L)'
;MIHDQNLFTSLLEAARKIEPEVRKGSMFGCTAIYNGRKLAACIVDVAVGLRIPAPVAQAALDAKRVTAFQPHGKVKMREWVQINGGACALASNIDLLKAAIEFAKTNNG
;
A
#
# COMPACT_ATOMS: atom_id res chain seq x y z
N MET A 1 4.46 -11.78 16.58
CA MET A 1 3.81 -11.47 15.30
C MET A 1 4.80 -11.54 14.17
N ILE A 2 4.44 -12.25 13.17
CA ILE A 2 5.30 -12.49 12.03
C ILE A 2 4.79 -11.65 10.86
N HIS A 3 5.63 -10.82 10.28
CA HIS A 3 5.24 -10.23 9.04
C HIS A 3 5.86 -11.02 7.89
N ASP A 4 5.17 -11.04 6.78
CA ASP A 4 5.53 -11.86 5.64
C ASP A 4 6.67 -11.20 4.86
N GLN A 5 7.89 -11.70 5.06
CA GLN A 5 9.07 -11.19 4.37
C GLN A 5 8.95 -11.36 2.86
N ASN A 6 8.32 -12.46 2.43
CA ASN A 6 8.14 -12.68 1.00
C ASN A 6 7.16 -11.69 0.41
N LEU A 7 6.12 -11.34 1.15
CA LEU A 7 5.17 -10.33 0.69
C LEU A 7 5.86 -8.97 0.56
N PHE A 8 6.70 -8.60 1.51
CA PHE A 8 7.42 -7.34 1.41
C PHE A 8 8.38 -7.32 0.22
N THR A 9 9.09 -8.42 0.00
CA THR A 9 10.00 -8.53 -1.15
C THR A 9 9.22 -8.35 -2.45
N SER A 10 8.06 -9.01 -2.56
CA SER A 10 7.21 -8.88 -3.75
C SER A 10 6.71 -7.44 -3.92
N LEU A 11 6.32 -6.82 -2.83
CA LEU A 11 5.86 -5.43 -2.86
C LEU A 11 6.97 -4.49 -3.32
N LEU A 12 8.15 -4.64 -2.74
CA LEU A 12 9.28 -3.77 -3.08
C LEU A 12 9.70 -3.96 -4.53
N GLU A 13 9.74 -5.19 -5.02
CA GLU A 13 10.10 -5.46 -6.40
C GLU A 13 9.08 -4.85 -7.36
N ALA A 14 7.80 -5.03 -7.07
CA ALA A 14 6.75 -4.47 -7.90
C ALA A 14 6.82 -2.94 -7.90
N ALA A 15 7.03 -2.35 -6.73
CA ALA A 15 7.11 -0.90 -6.60
C ALA A 15 8.29 -0.34 -7.38
N ARG A 16 9.44 -1.01 -7.34
CA ARG A 16 10.62 -0.54 -8.05
C ARG A 16 10.52 -0.69 -9.55
N LYS A 17 9.69 -1.58 -10.03
CA LYS A 17 9.41 -1.66 -11.46
C LYS A 17 8.59 -0.46 -11.93
N ILE A 18 7.75 0.07 -11.05
CA ILE A 18 6.94 1.24 -11.34
C ILE A 18 7.76 2.52 -11.16
N GLU A 19 8.50 2.60 -10.06
CA GLU A 19 9.31 3.77 -9.73
C GLU A 19 10.59 3.31 -9.04
N PRO A 20 11.73 3.29 -9.75
CA PRO A 20 13.00 2.81 -9.17
C PRO A 20 13.47 3.59 -7.94
N GLU A 21 12.99 4.80 -7.75
CA GLU A 21 13.42 5.67 -6.65
C GLU A 21 12.70 5.39 -5.33
N VAL A 22 11.75 4.46 -5.30
CA VAL A 22 11.05 4.17 -4.04
C VAL A 22 12.02 3.63 -3.01
N ARG A 23 11.76 3.94 -1.75
CA ARG A 23 12.65 3.57 -0.65
C ARG A 23 11.91 2.74 0.39
N LYS A 24 12.67 1.84 1.00
CA LYS A 24 12.19 1.07 2.13
C LYS A 24 12.23 1.94 3.38
N GLY A 25 11.24 1.79 4.24
CA GLY A 25 11.19 2.49 5.50
C GLY A 25 10.29 1.79 6.49
N SER A 26 9.79 2.53 7.46
CA SER A 26 8.86 1.96 8.42
C SER A 26 7.80 2.99 8.78
N MET A 27 6.64 2.48 9.20
CA MET A 27 5.53 3.28 9.68
C MET A 27 4.77 2.45 10.70
N PHE A 28 4.47 3.03 11.86
CA PHE A 28 3.76 2.32 12.92
C PHE A 28 4.43 0.99 13.28
N GLY A 29 5.76 0.93 13.17
CA GLY A 29 6.48 -0.31 13.44
C GLY A 29 6.41 -1.34 12.32
N CYS A 30 5.75 -1.02 11.22
CA CYS A 30 5.61 -1.92 10.08
C CYS A 30 6.54 -1.51 8.95
N THR A 31 6.93 -2.48 8.13
CA THR A 31 7.76 -2.20 6.96
C THR A 31 6.95 -1.43 5.93
N ALA A 32 7.54 -0.41 5.35
CA ALA A 32 6.82 0.50 4.46
C ALA A 32 7.66 0.87 3.24
N ILE A 33 6.99 1.44 2.26
CA ILE A 33 7.62 1.94 1.03
C ILE A 33 7.23 3.39 0.86
N TYR A 34 8.24 4.22 0.62
CA TYR A 34 8.08 5.65 0.43
C TYR A 34 8.48 6.04 -0.99
N ASN A 35 7.77 7.01 -1.54
CA ASN A 35 8.17 7.67 -2.78
C ASN A 35 8.45 9.12 -2.39
N GLY A 36 9.74 9.47 -2.34
CA GLY A 36 10.13 10.75 -1.79
C GLY A 36 9.91 10.76 -0.30
N ARG A 37 9.18 11.74 0.19
CA ARG A 37 8.90 11.90 1.62
C ARG A 37 7.56 11.30 2.03
N LYS A 38 6.76 10.86 1.06
CA LYS A 38 5.42 10.40 1.35
C LYS A 38 5.32 8.89 1.31
N LEU A 39 4.53 8.37 2.21
CA LEU A 39 4.27 6.95 2.32
C LEU A 39 3.35 6.50 1.20
N ALA A 40 3.72 5.44 0.51
CA ALA A 40 2.89 4.87 -0.55
C ALA A 40 2.21 3.58 -0.11
N ALA A 41 2.93 2.72 0.58
CA ALA A 41 2.43 1.40 0.95
C ALA A 41 3.11 0.90 2.21
N CYS A 42 2.48 -0.05 2.88
CA CYS A 42 3.07 -0.70 4.04
C CYS A 42 2.56 -2.12 4.16
N ILE A 43 3.27 -2.93 4.94
CA ILE A 43 2.84 -4.29 5.25
C ILE A 43 2.29 -4.29 6.66
N VAL A 44 1.05 -4.76 6.81
CA VAL A 44 0.41 -4.92 8.11
C VAL A 44 0.00 -6.39 8.20
N ASP A 45 0.67 -7.15 9.07
CA ASP A 45 0.48 -8.60 9.14
C ASP A 45 0.76 -9.25 7.79
N VAL A 46 -0.25 -9.82 7.15
CA VAL A 46 -0.11 -10.44 5.83
C VAL A 46 -0.84 -9.65 4.75
N ALA A 47 -1.11 -8.38 5.03
CA ALA A 47 -1.84 -7.51 4.11
C ALA A 47 -0.99 -6.32 3.70
N VAL A 48 -1.34 -5.72 2.57
CA VAL A 48 -0.66 -4.54 2.04
C VAL A 48 -1.58 -3.33 2.20
N GLY A 49 -1.14 -2.34 2.97
CA GLY A 49 -1.85 -1.06 3.05
C GLY A 49 -1.36 -0.14 1.95
N LEU A 50 -2.28 0.51 1.26
CA LEU A 50 -1.95 1.45 0.18
C LEU A 50 -2.59 2.80 0.45
N ARG A 51 -1.83 3.87 0.24
CA ARG A 51 -2.38 5.21 0.29
C ARG A 51 -2.65 5.67 -1.13
N ILE A 52 -3.94 5.82 -1.46
CA ILE A 52 -4.39 6.19 -2.80
C ILE A 52 -5.41 7.32 -2.69
N PRO A 53 -5.68 8.04 -3.79
CA PRO A 53 -6.68 9.11 -3.73
C PRO A 53 -8.04 8.59 -3.28
N ALA A 54 -8.77 9.39 -2.51
CA ALA A 54 -10.05 8.97 -1.94
C ALA A 54 -11.04 8.42 -2.99
N PRO A 55 -11.20 9.05 -4.17
CA PRO A 55 -12.11 8.48 -5.18
C PRO A 55 -11.66 7.11 -5.67
N VAL A 56 -10.36 6.89 -5.82
CA VAL A 56 -9.82 5.59 -6.25
C VAL A 56 -10.06 4.57 -5.15
N ALA A 57 -9.84 4.97 -3.89
CA ALA A 57 -10.07 4.10 -2.74
C ALA A 57 -11.54 3.68 -2.67
N GLN A 58 -12.45 4.63 -2.86
CA GLN A 58 -13.88 4.32 -2.79
C GLN A 58 -14.29 3.36 -3.90
N ALA A 59 -13.78 3.57 -5.12
CA ALA A 59 -14.10 2.68 -6.24
C ALA A 59 -13.60 1.26 -5.98
N ALA A 60 -12.40 1.13 -5.40
CA ALA A 60 -11.85 -0.19 -5.10
C ALA A 60 -12.63 -0.89 -4.00
N LEU A 61 -13.08 -0.14 -2.99
CA LEU A 61 -13.92 -0.68 -1.92
C LEU A 61 -15.27 -1.14 -2.48
N ASP A 62 -15.88 -0.33 -3.33
CA ASP A 62 -17.18 -0.65 -3.93
C ASP A 62 -17.07 -1.90 -4.82
N ALA A 63 -15.94 -2.07 -5.49
CA ALA A 63 -15.70 -3.26 -6.33
C ALA A 63 -15.27 -4.47 -5.51
N LYS A 64 -15.12 -4.30 -4.17
CA LYS A 64 -14.71 -5.36 -3.26
C LYS A 64 -13.33 -5.93 -3.56
N ARG A 65 -12.48 -5.12 -4.15
CA ARG A 65 -11.09 -5.49 -4.43
C ARG A 65 -10.21 -5.37 -3.19
N VAL A 66 -10.59 -4.50 -2.29
CA VAL A 66 -9.82 -4.17 -1.08
C VAL A 66 -10.78 -4.00 0.08
N THR A 67 -10.20 -3.89 1.29
CA THR A 67 -10.98 -3.55 2.49
C THR A 67 -10.46 -2.24 3.07
N ALA A 68 -11.22 -1.67 3.99
CA ALA A 68 -10.80 -0.44 4.65
C ALA A 68 -9.56 -0.71 5.50
N PHE A 69 -8.60 0.20 5.45
CA PHE A 69 -7.39 0.11 6.26
C PHE A 69 -7.65 0.79 7.59
N GLN A 70 -7.58 0.02 8.68
CA GLN A 70 -7.85 0.51 10.03
C GLN A 70 -6.75 0.03 10.96
N PRO A 71 -5.56 0.66 10.91
CA PRO A 71 -4.46 0.24 11.77
C PRO A 71 -4.86 0.40 13.24
N HIS A 72 -4.58 -0.63 14.03
CA HIS A 72 -4.88 -0.62 15.47
C HIS A 72 -6.37 -0.41 15.79
N GLY A 73 -7.26 -0.75 14.86
CA GLY A 73 -8.68 -0.62 15.08
C GLY A 73 -9.19 0.81 15.13
N LYS A 74 -8.40 1.74 14.65
CA LYS A 74 -8.76 3.15 14.65
C LYS A 74 -9.79 3.47 13.56
N VAL A 75 -10.17 4.74 13.49
CA VAL A 75 -11.10 5.23 12.50
C VAL A 75 -10.58 4.98 11.09
N LYS A 76 -11.46 4.65 10.16
CA LYS A 76 -11.10 4.44 8.77
C LYS A 76 -10.45 5.69 8.19
N MET A 77 -9.43 5.48 7.39
CA MET A 77 -8.72 6.58 6.74
C MET A 77 -9.12 6.58 5.27
N ARG A 78 -9.67 7.68 4.82
CA ARG A 78 -10.31 7.78 3.49
C ARG A 78 -9.37 7.51 2.33
N GLU A 79 -8.09 7.76 2.51
CA GLU A 79 -7.10 7.57 1.46
C GLU A 79 -6.30 6.28 1.65
N TRP A 80 -6.81 5.39 2.48
CA TRP A 80 -6.11 4.15 2.75
C TRP A 80 -7.01 2.95 2.52
N VAL A 81 -6.46 1.94 1.88
CA VAL A 81 -7.14 0.66 1.68
C VAL A 81 -6.17 -0.46 1.97
N GLN A 82 -6.68 -1.66 2.10
CA GLN A 82 -5.88 -2.82 2.44
C GLN A 82 -6.15 -3.94 1.44
N ILE A 83 -5.08 -4.47 0.86
CA ILE A 83 -5.14 -5.63 -0.02
C ILE A 83 -4.87 -6.86 0.83
N ASN A 84 -5.82 -7.78 0.86
CA ASN A 84 -5.68 -9.03 1.60
C ASN A 84 -5.42 -10.16 0.62
N GLY A 85 -4.70 -11.20 1.05
CA GLY A 85 -4.47 -12.36 0.21
C GLY A 85 -3.03 -12.54 -0.24
N GLY A 86 -2.10 -11.78 0.31
CA GLY A 86 -0.68 -11.97 0.07
C GLY A 86 -0.21 -11.53 -1.30
N ALA A 87 0.88 -12.15 -1.77
CA ALA A 87 1.53 -11.72 -3.02
C ALA A 87 0.64 -11.90 -4.24
N CYS A 88 -0.21 -12.92 -4.24
CA CYS A 88 -1.13 -13.14 -5.37
C CYS A 88 -2.13 -12.00 -5.49
N ALA A 89 -2.68 -11.58 -4.36
CA ALA A 89 -3.62 -10.46 -4.36
C ALA A 89 -2.93 -9.17 -4.74
N LEU A 90 -1.69 -8.98 -4.31
CA LEU A 90 -0.90 -7.82 -4.71
C LEU A 90 -0.71 -7.80 -6.22
N ALA A 91 -0.35 -8.93 -6.81
CA ALA A 91 -0.14 -9.03 -8.25
C ALA A 91 -1.41 -8.69 -9.03
N SER A 92 -2.58 -9.07 -8.49
CA SER A 92 -3.86 -8.77 -9.11
C SER A 92 -4.26 -7.31 -8.98
N ASN A 93 -3.57 -6.55 -8.13
CA ASN A 93 -3.91 -5.15 -7.84
C ASN A 93 -2.72 -4.20 -8.08
N ILE A 94 -1.87 -4.53 -9.05
CA ILE A 94 -0.70 -3.69 -9.36
C ILE A 94 -1.14 -2.28 -9.79
N ASP A 95 -2.29 -2.15 -10.43
CA ASP A 95 -2.82 -0.85 -10.80
C ASP A 95 -3.03 0.05 -9.57
N LEU A 96 -3.48 -0.53 -8.46
CA LEU A 96 -3.66 0.23 -7.24
C LEU A 96 -2.30 0.60 -6.62
N LEU A 97 -1.32 -0.29 -6.70
CA LEU A 97 0.03 0.03 -6.23
C LEU A 97 0.60 1.19 -7.03
N LYS A 98 0.41 1.18 -8.34
CA LYS A 98 0.87 2.27 -9.19
C LYS A 98 0.19 3.58 -8.78
N ALA A 99 -1.11 3.53 -8.54
CA ALA A 99 -1.84 4.70 -8.09
C ALA A 99 -1.28 5.24 -6.76
N ALA A 100 -0.93 4.34 -5.84
CA ALA A 100 -0.38 4.74 -4.55
C ALA A 100 0.99 5.43 -4.71
N ILE A 101 1.83 4.89 -5.55
CA ILE A 101 3.17 5.44 -5.79
C ILE A 101 3.05 6.82 -6.46
N GLU A 102 2.18 6.94 -7.43
CA GLU A 102 1.97 8.22 -8.12
C GLU A 102 1.34 9.26 -7.20
N PHE A 103 0.42 8.83 -6.35
CA PHE A 103 -0.22 9.73 -5.40
C PHE A 103 0.80 10.27 -4.40
N ALA A 104 1.69 9.41 -3.92
CA ALA A 104 2.74 9.83 -3.00
C ALA A 104 3.63 10.89 -3.65
N LYS A 105 3.98 10.69 -4.91
CA LYS A 105 4.80 11.65 -5.65
C LYS A 105 4.07 12.98 -5.80
N THR A 106 2.80 12.93 -6.15
CA THR A 106 1.99 14.13 -6.36
C THR A 106 1.86 14.95 -5.08
N ASN A 107 1.77 14.29 -3.93
CA ASN A 107 1.59 14.96 -2.65
C ASN A 107 2.90 15.26 -1.93
N ASN A 108 3.98 15.15 -2.64
CA ASN A 108 5.33 15.31 -2.09
C ASN A 108 5.77 16.75 -2.28
N GLY A 109 5.03 17.62 -1.78
CA GLY A 109 5.29 19.01 -2.04
C GLY A 109 5.90 19.80 -0.91
#